data_7eca133447ed029b81fe686219fa6cfe
#
_entry.id   7eca133447ed029b81fe686219fa6cfe
#
_cell.length_a   1.000
_cell.length_b   1.000
_cell.length_c   1.000
_cell.angle_alpha   90.00
_cell.angle_beta   90.00
_cell.angle_gamma   90.00
#
_symmetry.space_group_name_H-M   'P 1'
#
loop_
_entity.id
_entity.type
_entity.pdbx_description
1 polymer ?
#
loop_
_entity_poly.entity_id
_entity_poly.type
_entity_poly.pdbx_seq_one_letter_code
_entity_poly.pdbx_strand_id
1 'polypeptide(L)'
;MDASQSLPDLIAAAQANAKAHEQTLADLDGAAASDAQLEAVKAATSAIEALAVDIFAVFEARMQHHFKRGPFARKLHALLTGAGQPKLAYQIYQYYLAINVLKHGTGSSYREVLKSKTDFFVVKPLDENDPTGSLIDVTKQDFFDGLTGAITESYTFLER
;
A
#
# COMPACT_ATOMS: atom_id res chain seq x y z
N MET A 1 -2.18 13.10 -10.62
CA MET A 1 -3.44 12.41 -10.93
C MET A 1 -4.49 13.44 -11.28
N ASP A 2 -5.26 13.15 -12.30
CA ASP A 2 -6.27 14.08 -12.81
C ASP A 2 -7.47 14.15 -11.87
N ALA A 3 -7.82 15.35 -11.39
CA ALA A 3 -8.94 15.57 -10.49
C ALA A 3 -10.31 15.24 -11.13
N SER A 4 -10.38 15.18 -12.47
CA SER A 4 -11.61 14.85 -13.18
C SER A 4 -11.89 13.36 -13.25
N GLN A 5 -10.88 12.51 -13.00
CA GLN A 5 -11.06 11.06 -13.02
C GLN A 5 -11.71 10.56 -11.73
N SER A 6 -12.53 9.52 -11.84
CA SER A 6 -13.13 8.87 -10.68
C SER A 6 -12.06 8.08 -9.90
N LEU A 7 -12.32 7.82 -8.63
CA LEU A 7 -11.41 6.99 -7.84
C LEU A 7 -11.23 5.59 -8.45
N PRO A 8 -12.29 4.87 -8.88
CA PRO A 8 -12.10 3.59 -9.58
C PRO A 8 -11.19 3.69 -10.81
N ASP A 9 -11.29 4.76 -11.59
CA ASP A 9 -10.41 4.96 -12.75
C ASP A 9 -8.96 5.16 -12.34
N LEU A 10 -8.73 5.93 -11.27
CA LEU A 10 -7.38 6.15 -10.74
C LEU A 10 -6.79 4.87 -10.16
N ILE A 11 -7.61 4.05 -9.51
CA ILE A 11 -7.19 2.73 -9.01
C ILE A 11 -6.79 1.83 -10.19
N ALA A 12 -7.60 1.77 -11.24
CA ALA A 12 -7.31 0.96 -12.41
C ALA A 12 -5.99 1.38 -13.08
N ALA A 13 -5.76 2.69 -13.20
CA ALA A 13 -4.52 3.22 -13.76
C ALA A 13 -3.32 2.86 -12.89
N ALA A 14 -3.46 2.98 -11.57
CA ALA A 14 -2.40 2.61 -10.63
C ALA A 14 -2.09 1.11 -10.70
N GLN A 15 -3.10 0.26 -10.79
CA GLN A 15 -2.94 -1.19 -10.95
C GLN A 15 -2.19 -1.53 -12.23
N ALA A 16 -2.52 -0.89 -13.34
CA ALA A 16 -1.84 -1.12 -14.62
C ALA A 16 -0.37 -0.70 -14.53
N ASN A 17 -0.08 0.44 -13.92
CA ASN A 17 1.29 0.91 -13.73
C ASN A 17 2.10 -0.01 -12.81
N ALA A 18 1.51 -0.44 -11.70
CA ALA A 18 2.15 -1.38 -10.78
C ALA A 18 2.47 -2.70 -11.48
N LYS A 19 1.54 -3.20 -12.28
CA LYS A 19 1.70 -4.45 -13.01
C LYS A 19 2.88 -4.40 -13.99
N ALA A 20 3.09 -3.26 -14.65
CA ALA A 20 4.23 -3.06 -15.53
C ALA A 20 5.55 -3.17 -14.76
N HIS A 21 5.63 -2.58 -13.57
CA HIS A 21 6.82 -2.67 -12.71
C HIS A 21 7.02 -4.07 -12.14
N GLU A 22 5.94 -4.75 -11.76
CA GLU A 22 5.97 -6.14 -11.31
C GLU A 22 6.49 -7.05 -12.44
N GLN A 23 6.09 -6.80 -13.68
CA GLN A 23 6.58 -7.55 -14.84
C GLN A 23 8.08 -7.32 -15.03
N THR A 24 8.55 -6.09 -14.87
CA THR A 24 9.99 -5.79 -14.91
C THR A 24 10.74 -6.59 -13.85
N LEU A 25 10.21 -6.66 -12.62
CA LEU A 25 10.82 -7.45 -11.55
C LEU A 25 10.85 -8.94 -11.90
N ALA A 26 9.76 -9.48 -12.46
CA ALA A 26 9.68 -10.88 -12.86
C ALA A 26 10.69 -11.20 -13.96
N ASP A 27 10.87 -10.31 -14.93
CA ASP A 27 11.81 -10.49 -16.04
C ASP A 27 13.26 -10.45 -15.55
N LEU A 28 13.54 -9.74 -14.47
CA LEU A 28 14.88 -9.66 -13.88
C LEU A 28 15.17 -10.81 -12.91
N ASP A 29 14.13 -11.52 -12.46
CA ASP A 29 14.28 -12.63 -11.52
C ASP A 29 15.02 -13.80 -12.20
N GLY A 30 16.02 -14.35 -11.50
CA GLY A 30 16.85 -15.43 -12.03
C GLY A 30 17.95 -15.00 -12.99
N ALA A 31 18.03 -13.73 -13.36
CA ALA A 31 19.12 -13.20 -14.15
C ALA A 31 20.38 -13.04 -13.28
N ALA A 32 21.57 -13.14 -13.88
CA ALA A 32 22.81 -12.92 -13.16
C ALA A 32 22.84 -11.47 -12.63
N ALA A 33 23.11 -11.32 -11.33
CA ALA A 33 23.09 -10.01 -10.70
C ALA A 33 24.24 -9.13 -11.23
N SER A 34 23.90 -8.14 -12.04
CA SER A 34 24.80 -7.08 -12.45
C SER A 34 24.39 -5.78 -11.73
N ASP A 35 25.29 -4.80 -11.72
CA ASP A 35 24.97 -3.48 -11.13
C ASP A 35 23.76 -2.85 -11.83
N ALA A 36 23.67 -2.99 -13.16
CA ALA A 36 22.55 -2.47 -13.93
C ALA A 36 21.22 -3.15 -13.54
N GLN A 37 21.25 -4.46 -13.32
CA GLN A 37 20.06 -5.20 -12.89
C GLN A 37 19.64 -4.83 -11.48
N LEU A 38 20.59 -4.66 -10.56
CA LEU A 38 20.29 -4.22 -9.19
C LEU A 38 19.65 -2.82 -9.20
N GLU A 39 20.15 -1.92 -10.03
CA GLU A 39 19.54 -0.58 -10.16
C GLU A 39 18.13 -0.65 -10.77
N ALA A 40 17.91 -1.54 -11.74
CA ALA A 40 16.58 -1.74 -12.32
C ALA A 40 15.58 -2.29 -11.30
N VAL A 41 16.02 -3.22 -10.44
CA VAL A 41 15.18 -3.77 -9.34
C VAL A 41 14.82 -2.65 -8.36
N LYS A 42 15.80 -1.84 -7.95
CA LYS A 42 15.55 -0.71 -7.04
C LYS A 42 14.58 0.29 -7.64
N ALA A 43 14.75 0.63 -8.93
CA ALA A 43 13.87 1.58 -9.61
C ALA A 43 12.43 1.06 -9.68
N ALA A 44 12.24 -0.19 -10.04
CA ALA A 44 10.90 -0.81 -10.12
C ALA A 44 10.26 -0.88 -8.73
N THR A 45 11.00 -1.28 -7.70
CA THR A 45 10.52 -1.35 -6.32
C THR A 45 10.09 0.03 -5.83
N SER A 46 10.93 1.05 -6.02
CA SER A 46 10.62 2.42 -5.61
C SER A 46 9.39 2.96 -6.35
N ALA A 47 9.21 2.60 -7.60
CA ALA A 47 8.03 3.00 -8.37
C ALA A 47 6.75 2.40 -7.80
N ILE A 48 6.77 1.13 -7.42
CA ILE A 48 5.60 0.47 -6.78
C ILE A 48 5.30 1.13 -5.42
N GLU A 49 6.33 1.38 -4.63
CA GLU A 49 6.17 2.07 -3.33
C GLU A 49 5.52 3.44 -3.51
N ALA A 50 5.97 4.23 -4.48
CA ALA A 50 5.39 5.53 -4.78
C ALA A 50 3.94 5.44 -5.23
N LEU A 51 3.62 4.48 -6.09
CA LEU A 51 2.23 4.24 -6.52
C LEU A 51 1.33 3.87 -5.34
N ALA A 52 1.81 3.04 -4.43
CA ALA A 52 1.05 2.64 -3.24
C ALA A 52 0.74 3.85 -2.35
N VAL A 53 1.75 4.66 -2.07
CA VAL A 53 1.59 5.87 -1.25
C VAL A 53 0.61 6.83 -1.91
N ASP A 54 0.75 7.04 -3.22
CA ASP A 54 -0.07 8.01 -3.96
C ASP A 54 -1.53 7.58 -4.04
N ILE A 55 -1.82 6.31 -4.34
CA ILE A 55 -3.21 5.86 -4.45
C ILE A 55 -3.92 5.88 -3.09
N PHE A 56 -3.20 5.56 -2.01
CA PHE A 56 -3.79 5.66 -0.67
C PHE A 56 -4.06 7.12 -0.29
N ALA A 57 -3.15 8.03 -0.63
CA ALA A 57 -3.34 9.46 -0.38
C ALA A 57 -4.56 10.02 -1.12
N VAL A 58 -4.77 9.60 -2.36
CA VAL A 58 -5.95 10.00 -3.15
C VAL A 58 -7.22 9.46 -2.54
N PHE A 59 -7.23 8.19 -2.15
CA PHE A 59 -8.36 7.57 -1.45
C PHE A 59 -8.72 8.35 -0.19
N GLU A 60 -7.74 8.61 0.66
CA GLU A 60 -7.91 9.36 1.90
C GLU A 60 -8.48 10.76 1.64
N ALA A 61 -7.88 11.49 0.71
CA ALA A 61 -8.31 12.86 0.38
C ALA A 61 -9.74 12.90 -0.15
N ARG A 62 -10.11 11.94 -0.99
CA ARG A 62 -11.45 11.89 -1.59
C ARG A 62 -12.53 11.41 -0.64
N MET A 63 -12.17 10.59 0.35
CA MET A 63 -13.15 10.02 1.28
C MET A 63 -13.24 10.77 2.61
N GLN A 64 -12.34 11.73 2.87
CA GLN A 64 -12.31 12.47 4.13
C GLN A 64 -13.65 13.17 4.44
N HIS A 65 -14.40 13.56 3.42
CA HIS A 65 -15.70 14.23 3.61
C HIS A 65 -16.75 13.38 4.31
N HIS A 66 -16.57 12.05 4.36
CA HIS A 66 -17.44 11.15 5.12
C HIS A 66 -17.24 11.30 6.64
N PHE A 67 -16.16 11.96 7.07
CA PHE A 67 -15.81 12.14 8.47
C PHE A 67 -15.61 13.63 8.76
N LYS A 68 -16.24 14.14 9.82
CA LYS A 68 -16.17 15.55 10.13
C LYS A 68 -14.80 16.00 10.62
N ARG A 69 -14.15 15.19 11.46
CA ARG A 69 -12.83 15.48 12.05
C ARG A 69 -12.13 14.19 12.45
N GLY A 70 -10.84 14.30 12.64
CA GLY A 70 -10.02 13.26 13.20
C GLY A 70 -9.29 12.43 12.16
N PRO A 71 -8.43 11.51 12.61
CA PRO A 71 -7.60 10.72 11.71
C PRO A 71 -8.45 9.76 10.89
N PHE A 72 -8.34 9.88 9.59
CA PHE A 72 -9.14 9.16 8.60
C PHE A 72 -9.13 7.63 8.86
N ALA A 73 -7.95 7.06 9.01
CA ALA A 73 -7.82 5.61 9.14
C ALA A 73 -8.52 5.05 10.39
N ARG A 74 -8.40 5.76 11.50
CA ARG A 74 -9.07 5.35 12.75
C ARG A 74 -10.57 5.48 12.65
N LYS A 75 -11.05 6.56 12.03
CA LYS A 75 -12.49 6.80 11.82
C LYS A 75 -13.07 5.73 10.89
N LEU A 76 -12.37 5.42 9.80
CA LEU A 76 -12.80 4.38 8.88
C LEU A 76 -12.83 3.01 9.56
N HIS A 77 -11.80 2.68 10.33
CA HIS A 77 -11.75 1.42 11.09
C HIS A 77 -12.95 1.29 12.04
N ALA A 78 -13.24 2.34 12.79
CA ALA A 78 -14.36 2.35 13.73
C ALA A 78 -15.70 2.19 12.99
N LEU A 79 -15.88 2.90 11.88
CA LEU A 79 -17.11 2.84 11.09
C LEU A 79 -17.34 1.44 10.51
N LEU A 80 -16.31 0.85 9.92
CA LEU A 80 -16.39 -0.50 9.33
C LEU A 80 -16.66 -1.55 10.41
N THR A 81 -15.99 -1.45 11.55
CA THR A 81 -16.20 -2.37 12.67
C THR A 81 -17.64 -2.29 13.16
N GLY A 82 -18.14 -1.07 13.37
CA GLY A 82 -19.51 -0.85 13.81
C GLY A 82 -20.58 -1.29 12.82
N ALA A 83 -20.22 -1.34 11.52
CA ALA A 83 -21.11 -1.78 10.45
C ALA A 83 -21.06 -3.30 10.18
N GLY A 84 -20.36 -4.07 11.02
CA GLY A 84 -20.24 -5.51 10.84
C GLY A 84 -19.24 -5.93 9.78
N GLN A 85 -18.26 -5.09 9.49
CA GLN A 85 -17.20 -5.36 8.51
C GLN A 85 -15.81 -5.42 9.20
N PRO A 86 -15.63 -6.29 10.22
CA PRO A 86 -14.38 -6.28 10.99
C PRO A 86 -13.16 -6.74 10.19
N LYS A 87 -13.35 -7.64 9.21
CA LYS A 87 -12.26 -8.10 8.36
C LYS A 87 -11.73 -6.97 7.48
N LEU A 88 -12.62 -6.22 6.84
CA LEU A 88 -12.25 -5.09 6.01
C LEU A 88 -11.64 -3.97 6.85
N ALA A 89 -12.21 -3.72 8.04
CA ALA A 89 -11.67 -2.74 8.99
C ALA A 89 -10.21 -3.07 9.33
N TYR A 90 -9.94 -4.31 9.66
CA TYR A 90 -8.58 -4.76 9.98
C TYR A 90 -7.65 -4.65 8.78
N GLN A 91 -8.10 -5.11 7.61
CA GLN A 91 -7.29 -5.11 6.39
C GLN A 91 -6.89 -3.70 5.97
N ILE A 92 -7.85 -2.78 5.85
CA ILE A 92 -7.55 -1.41 5.42
C ILE A 92 -6.65 -0.69 6.43
N TYR A 93 -6.80 -0.98 7.72
CA TYR A 93 -5.94 -0.41 8.75
C TYR A 93 -4.51 -0.94 8.65
N GLN A 94 -4.32 -2.23 8.35
CA GLN A 94 -2.99 -2.79 8.13
C GLN A 94 -2.29 -2.14 6.94
N TYR A 95 -3.01 -1.91 5.84
CA TYR A 95 -2.44 -1.20 4.70
C TYR A 95 -2.12 0.26 5.03
N TYR A 96 -2.96 0.91 5.83
CA TYR A 96 -2.64 2.25 6.32
C TYR A 96 -1.31 2.26 7.08
N LEU A 97 -1.07 1.30 7.95
CA LEU A 97 0.20 1.18 8.66
C LEU A 97 1.37 0.95 7.68
N ALA A 98 1.16 0.09 6.69
CA ALA A 98 2.17 -0.16 5.66
C ALA A 98 2.53 1.13 4.89
N ILE A 99 1.52 1.91 4.50
CA ILE A 99 1.74 3.20 3.82
C ILE A 99 2.54 4.16 4.70
N ASN A 100 2.23 4.22 6.00
CA ASN A 100 2.99 5.06 6.92
C ASN A 100 4.45 4.61 7.05
N VAL A 101 4.69 3.29 7.04
CA VAL A 101 6.07 2.76 7.04
C VAL A 101 6.81 3.16 5.76
N LEU A 102 6.14 3.07 4.61
CA LEU A 102 6.75 3.50 3.34
C LEU A 102 7.10 4.98 3.34
N LYS A 103 6.29 5.81 4.01
CA LYS A 103 6.49 7.26 4.08
C LYS A 103 7.53 7.67 5.12
N HIS A 104 7.55 7.03 6.27
CA HIS A 104 8.26 7.51 7.47
C HIS A 104 9.31 6.55 8.02
N GLY A 105 9.35 5.31 7.54
CA GLY A 105 10.33 4.31 8.01
C GLY A 105 10.02 3.79 9.40
N THR A 106 11.05 3.68 10.22
CA THR A 106 10.95 3.12 11.57
C THR A 106 10.31 4.11 12.52
N GLY A 107 9.02 3.96 12.75
CA GLY A 107 8.27 4.80 13.67
C GLY A 107 7.21 3.97 14.38
N SER A 108 6.20 4.66 14.90
CA SER A 108 5.11 4.00 15.63
C SER A 108 4.33 3.01 14.74
N SER A 109 4.10 3.36 13.49
CA SER A 109 3.40 2.48 12.55
C SER A 109 4.18 1.21 12.25
N TYR A 110 5.50 1.30 12.12
CA TYR A 110 6.36 0.13 11.93
C TYR A 110 6.28 -0.81 13.15
N ARG A 111 6.40 -0.25 14.35
CA ARG A 111 6.28 -1.04 15.58
C ARG A 111 4.92 -1.72 15.69
N GLU A 112 3.85 -0.99 15.36
CA GLU A 112 2.49 -1.51 15.42
C GLU A 112 2.27 -2.65 14.41
N VAL A 113 2.73 -2.49 13.15
CA VAL A 113 2.54 -3.51 12.12
C VAL A 113 3.37 -4.76 12.41
N LEU A 114 4.55 -4.62 13.00
CA LEU A 114 5.36 -5.76 13.46
C LEU A 114 4.62 -6.57 14.52
N LYS A 115 4.01 -5.91 15.49
CA LYS A 115 3.23 -6.57 16.56
C LYS A 115 1.99 -7.27 16.01
N SER A 116 1.39 -6.74 14.95
CA SER A 116 0.17 -7.28 14.35
C SER A 116 0.37 -8.65 13.71
N LYS A 117 1.59 -8.97 13.29
CA LYS A 117 1.90 -10.21 12.56
C LYS A 117 0.94 -10.44 11.39
N THR A 118 0.77 -9.40 10.59
CA THR A 118 -0.20 -9.41 9.48
C THR A 118 0.13 -10.48 8.43
N ASP A 119 -0.93 -11.07 7.84
CA ASP A 119 -0.82 -12.02 6.73
C ASP A 119 -0.95 -11.33 5.37
N PHE A 120 -1.30 -10.05 5.33
CA PHE A 120 -1.62 -9.37 4.08
C PHE A 120 -0.38 -9.00 3.27
N PHE A 121 0.76 -8.81 3.93
CA PHE A 121 2.01 -8.46 3.28
C PHE A 121 3.18 -8.81 4.20
N VAL A 122 4.38 -8.77 3.62
CA VAL A 122 5.62 -9.10 4.35
C VAL A 122 6.20 -7.83 4.96
N VAL A 123 6.40 -7.84 6.27
CA VAL A 123 7.10 -6.80 7.02
C VAL A 123 8.50 -7.31 7.31
N LYS A 124 9.52 -6.57 6.86
CA LYS A 124 10.91 -6.96 7.05
C LYS A 124 11.44 -6.45 8.38
N PRO A 125 12.23 -7.26 9.11
CA PRO A 125 12.92 -6.75 10.29
C PRO A 125 13.97 -5.73 9.88
N LEU A 126 14.32 -4.83 10.82
CA LEU A 126 15.43 -3.91 10.61
C LEU A 126 16.70 -4.71 10.36
N ASP A 127 17.33 -4.48 9.21
CA ASP A 127 18.60 -5.08 8.84
C ASP A 127 19.53 -3.97 8.34
N GLU A 128 20.54 -3.65 9.15
CA GLU A 128 21.53 -2.62 8.83
C GLU A 128 22.35 -2.96 7.60
N ASN A 129 22.38 -4.24 7.21
CA ASN A 129 23.11 -4.74 6.06
C ASN A 129 22.24 -4.81 4.79
N ASP A 130 20.96 -4.51 4.89
CA ASP A 130 20.07 -4.50 3.72
C ASP A 130 20.27 -3.19 2.94
N PRO A 131 20.85 -3.25 1.73
CA PRO A 131 21.11 -2.04 0.94
C PRO A 131 19.84 -1.36 0.42
N THR A 132 18.69 -2.04 0.43
CA THR A 132 17.43 -1.45 -0.04
C THR A 132 16.73 -0.63 1.05
N GLY A 133 16.95 -0.95 2.31
CA GLY A 133 16.32 -0.28 3.44
C GLY A 133 14.79 -0.42 3.48
N SER A 134 14.21 -1.22 2.60
CA SER A 134 12.75 -1.42 2.53
C SER A 134 12.25 -2.26 3.70
N LEU A 135 11.28 -1.74 4.42
CA LEU A 135 10.70 -2.42 5.59
C LEU A 135 9.40 -3.15 5.25
N ILE A 136 8.74 -2.77 4.17
CA ILE A 136 7.56 -3.45 3.62
C ILE A 136 7.95 -4.00 2.25
N ASP A 137 7.71 -5.29 2.02
CA ASP A 137 8.00 -5.91 0.72
C ASP A 137 6.84 -5.67 -0.24
N VAL A 138 6.99 -4.66 -1.09
CA VAL A 138 5.98 -4.32 -2.11
C VAL A 138 6.16 -5.10 -3.41
N THR A 139 7.22 -5.90 -3.53
CA THR A 139 7.55 -6.62 -4.78
C THR A 139 6.69 -7.85 -4.98
N LYS A 140 6.06 -8.35 -3.94
CA LYS A 140 5.14 -9.47 -4.03
C LYS A 140 3.86 -9.02 -4.72
N GLN A 141 3.42 -9.78 -5.71
CA GLN A 141 2.28 -9.45 -6.56
C GLN A 141 1.01 -9.14 -5.78
N ASP A 142 0.80 -9.83 -4.67
CA ASP A 142 -0.40 -9.68 -3.84
C ASP A 142 -0.40 -8.40 -2.99
N PHE A 143 0.74 -7.71 -2.81
CA PHE A 143 0.76 -6.49 -2.02
C PHE A 143 -0.10 -5.39 -2.65
N PHE A 144 0.16 -5.06 -3.91
CA PHE A 144 -0.55 -3.96 -4.58
C PHE A 144 -2.01 -4.32 -4.85
N ASP A 145 -2.26 -5.55 -5.26
CA ASP A 145 -3.63 -6.04 -5.48
C ASP A 145 -4.43 -6.05 -4.17
N GLY A 146 -3.82 -6.45 -3.08
CA GLY A 146 -4.45 -6.42 -1.76
C GLY A 146 -4.77 -5.01 -1.30
N LEU A 147 -3.83 -4.08 -1.49
CA LEU A 147 -4.02 -2.67 -1.17
C LEU A 147 -5.19 -2.07 -1.96
N THR A 148 -5.18 -2.23 -3.28
CA THR A 148 -6.22 -1.66 -4.14
C THR A 148 -7.56 -2.34 -3.93
N GLY A 149 -7.57 -3.63 -3.61
CA GLY A 149 -8.78 -4.36 -3.24
C GLY A 149 -9.42 -3.80 -1.97
N ALA A 150 -8.62 -3.58 -0.93
CA ALA A 150 -9.09 -3.02 0.33
C ALA A 150 -9.61 -1.58 0.13
N ILE A 151 -8.92 -0.78 -0.67
CA ILE A 151 -9.38 0.57 -1.01
C ILE A 151 -10.71 0.53 -1.76
N THR A 152 -10.85 -0.35 -2.75
CA THR A 152 -12.06 -0.49 -3.56
C THR A 152 -13.25 -0.91 -2.70
N GLU A 153 -13.07 -1.89 -1.81
CA GLU A 153 -14.15 -2.35 -0.93
C GLU A 153 -14.55 -1.25 0.05
N SER A 154 -13.59 -0.52 0.62
CA SER A 154 -13.87 0.59 1.53
C SER A 154 -14.58 1.74 0.80
N TYR A 155 -14.15 2.05 -0.42
CA TYR A 155 -14.80 3.05 -1.27
C TYR A 155 -16.25 2.66 -1.55
N THR A 156 -16.49 1.42 -1.96
CA THR A 156 -17.83 0.91 -2.25
C THR A 156 -18.73 1.01 -1.01
N PHE A 157 -18.18 0.69 0.16
CA PHE A 157 -18.91 0.82 1.42
C PHE A 157 -19.28 2.27 1.72
N LEU A 158 -18.35 3.21 1.55
CA LEU A 158 -18.56 4.62 1.88
C LEU A 158 -19.51 5.33 0.90
N GLU A 159 -19.53 4.90 -0.36
CA GLU A 159 -20.30 5.57 -1.42
C GLU A 159 -21.64 4.90 -1.72
N ARG A 160 -22.07 3.94 -0.95
CA ARG A 160 -23.36 3.28 -1.13
C ARG A 160 -24.54 4.14 -0.64
#